data_3236deb40211964716049de40c7e9ae1
#
_entry.id   3236deb40211964716049de40c7e9ae1
#
_cell.length_a   1.000
_cell.length_b   1.000
_cell.length_c   1.000
_cell.angle_alpha   90.00
_cell.angle_beta   90.00
_cell.angle_gamma   90.00
#
_symmetry.space_group_name_H-M   'P 1'
#
loop_
_entity.id
_entity.type
_entity.pdbx_description
1 polymer ?
#
loop_
_entity_poly.entity_id
_entity_poly.type
_entity_poly.pdbx_seq_one_letter_code
_entity_poly.pdbx_strand_id
1 'polypeptide(L)'
;MHPMTEVPSQGTAPQPRRGEVERDTLVRWLNEYLNIGAYPDPSLNGLQIEGTDVIRRVAASVDTSLRTLQDAADGGADLLLVHHGLFWGQPLPVTGPHGRRIRTALMADLNLYAAHIPLDAHPEVGNNAMIARALSLQNALPFGDWQGHKIGLAGELPFPQSLQDFADRVQKLTGEICLVHGGGIPQVERLGILSGGGAGAVAEAAAAGLDTLLTGEPEHKHFHDAFEYGVNVVFAGHYETEVFGVRALAARLEEEFGLPWQFLHHPTGL
;
A
#
# COMPACT_ATOMS: atom_id res chain seq x y z
N MET A 1 -26.29 -55.15 29.76
CA MET A 1 -25.40 -54.88 28.62
C MET A 1 -25.97 -53.72 27.85
N HIS A 2 -25.38 -52.53 27.99
CA HIS A 2 -25.73 -51.35 27.20
C HIS A 2 -24.80 -51.29 25.96
N PRO A 3 -25.29 -51.02 24.79
CA PRO A 3 -24.43 -50.84 23.61
C PRO A 3 -23.67 -49.50 23.72
N MET A 4 -22.38 -49.55 23.55
CA MET A 4 -21.51 -48.38 23.39
C MET A 4 -21.85 -47.67 22.07
N THR A 5 -22.26 -46.44 22.14
CA THR A 5 -22.43 -45.57 20.97
C THR A 5 -21.04 -45.14 20.47
N GLU A 6 -20.73 -45.52 19.23
CA GLU A 6 -19.55 -45.05 18.52
C GLU A 6 -19.61 -43.51 18.32
N VAL A 7 -18.56 -42.81 18.74
CA VAL A 7 -18.35 -41.39 18.47
C VAL A 7 -17.87 -41.27 17.00
N PRO A 8 -18.55 -40.48 16.15
CA PRO A 8 -18.09 -40.29 14.78
C PRO A 8 -16.73 -39.62 14.77
N SER A 9 -15.77 -40.19 14.02
CA SER A 9 -14.46 -39.63 13.77
C SER A 9 -14.61 -38.24 13.14
N GLN A 10 -14.02 -37.23 13.76
CA GLN A 10 -13.88 -35.89 13.15
C GLN A 10 -13.02 -36.05 11.89
N GLY A 11 -13.66 -35.92 10.74
CA GLY A 11 -12.98 -35.84 9.46
C GLY A 11 -12.04 -34.65 9.47
N THR A 12 -10.76 -34.88 9.21
CA THR A 12 -9.78 -33.82 8.96
C THR A 12 -10.29 -32.93 7.81
N ALA A 13 -10.44 -31.64 8.08
CA ALA A 13 -10.78 -30.69 7.02
C ALA A 13 -9.83 -30.87 5.85
N PRO A 14 -10.30 -30.88 4.59
CA PRO A 14 -9.43 -31.03 3.45
C PRO A 14 -8.41 -29.89 3.44
N GLN A 15 -7.12 -30.23 3.26
CA GLN A 15 -6.09 -29.23 3.10
C GLN A 15 -6.39 -28.40 1.85
N PRO A 16 -6.29 -27.07 1.91
CA PRO A 16 -6.57 -26.20 0.77
C PRO A 16 -5.68 -26.62 -0.41
N ARG A 17 -6.28 -26.76 -1.59
CA ARG A 17 -5.54 -26.99 -2.83
C ARG A 17 -4.76 -25.72 -3.14
N ARG A 18 -3.50 -25.86 -3.52
CA ARG A 18 -2.69 -24.72 -3.95
C ARG A 18 -3.39 -24.01 -5.10
N GLY A 19 -3.59 -22.70 -5.01
CA GLY A 19 -4.29 -21.87 -5.98
C GLY A 19 -5.78 -21.62 -5.68
N GLU A 20 -6.28 -22.05 -4.50
CA GLU A 20 -7.57 -21.64 -3.96
C GLU A 20 -7.53 -21.56 -2.44
N VAL A 21 -8.24 -20.59 -1.88
CA VAL A 21 -8.34 -20.38 -0.43
C VAL A 21 -9.70 -19.85 -0.05
N GLU A 22 -10.25 -20.30 1.07
CA GLU A 22 -11.46 -19.74 1.66
C GLU A 22 -11.26 -18.26 1.99
N ARG A 23 -12.20 -17.38 1.59
CA ARG A 23 -12.16 -15.93 1.82
C ARG A 23 -11.80 -15.57 3.26
N ASP A 24 -12.52 -16.14 4.23
CA ASP A 24 -12.34 -15.79 5.64
C ASP A 24 -10.98 -16.23 6.20
N THR A 25 -10.41 -17.30 5.63
CA THR A 25 -9.04 -17.74 5.95
C THR A 25 -8.02 -16.76 5.38
N LEU A 26 -8.18 -16.33 4.14
CA LEU A 26 -7.32 -15.33 3.52
C LEU A 26 -7.39 -13.97 4.23
N VAL A 27 -8.60 -13.51 4.55
CA VAL A 27 -8.84 -12.24 5.26
C VAL A 27 -8.18 -12.27 6.64
N ARG A 28 -8.32 -13.36 7.38
CA ARG A 28 -7.66 -13.50 8.68
C ARG A 28 -6.14 -13.43 8.54
N TRP A 29 -5.58 -14.15 7.58
CA TRP A 29 -4.15 -14.12 7.30
C TRP A 29 -3.67 -12.72 6.93
N LEU A 30 -4.38 -12.01 6.03
CA LEU A 30 -4.07 -10.63 5.65
C LEU A 30 -4.11 -9.69 6.87
N ASN A 31 -5.14 -9.81 7.70
CA ASN A 31 -5.29 -8.98 8.89
C ASN A 31 -4.15 -9.19 9.90
N GLU A 32 -3.74 -10.43 10.08
CA GLU A 32 -2.63 -10.80 10.97
C GLU A 32 -1.28 -10.36 10.37
N TYR A 33 -1.04 -10.67 9.11
CA TYR A 33 0.22 -10.34 8.42
C TYR A 33 0.48 -8.84 8.36
N LEU A 34 -0.55 -8.05 8.05
CA LEU A 34 -0.47 -6.59 7.97
C LEU A 34 -0.59 -5.90 9.34
N ASN A 35 -0.91 -6.63 10.41
CA ASN A 35 -1.30 -6.04 11.70
C ASN A 35 -2.34 -4.93 11.51
N ILE A 36 -3.43 -5.26 10.81
CA ILE A 36 -4.34 -4.30 10.16
C ILE A 36 -4.94 -3.24 11.10
N GLY A 37 -5.04 -3.53 12.38
CA GLY A 37 -5.59 -2.64 13.41
C GLY A 37 -4.55 -1.86 14.21
N ALA A 38 -3.27 -1.90 13.84
CA ALA A 38 -2.18 -1.30 14.63
C ALA A 38 -2.09 0.23 14.54
N TYR A 39 -2.70 0.81 13.51
CA TYR A 39 -2.55 2.23 13.21
C TYR A 39 -3.90 2.96 13.26
N PRO A 40 -3.95 4.18 13.82
CA PRO A 40 -5.09 5.06 13.63
C PRO A 40 -5.18 5.44 12.16
N ASP A 41 -6.30 5.12 11.52
CA ASP A 41 -6.46 5.30 10.07
C ASP A 41 -7.90 5.72 9.75
N PRO A 42 -8.13 6.77 8.95
CA PRO A 42 -9.46 7.10 8.47
C PRO A 42 -10.00 6.07 7.48
N SER A 43 -9.13 5.27 6.81
CA SER A 43 -9.57 4.15 5.97
C SER A 43 -10.12 3.01 6.83
N LEU A 44 -11.23 2.43 6.41
CA LEU A 44 -11.71 1.16 6.99
C LEU A 44 -10.89 0.03 6.39
N ASN A 45 -9.74 -0.25 6.99
CA ASN A 45 -8.85 -1.32 6.55
C ASN A 45 -9.49 -2.70 6.73
N GLY A 46 -9.12 -3.65 5.88
CA GLY A 46 -9.65 -5.02 5.88
C GLY A 46 -10.66 -5.27 4.75
N LEU A 47 -11.48 -6.32 4.92
CA LEU A 47 -12.52 -6.66 3.95
C LEU A 47 -13.64 -5.62 4.00
N GLN A 48 -13.87 -4.94 2.88
CA GLN A 48 -14.87 -3.86 2.77
C GLN A 48 -16.14 -4.31 2.05
N ILE A 49 -16.03 -5.26 1.13
CA ILE A 49 -17.16 -5.88 0.42
C ILE A 49 -16.93 -7.37 0.37
N GLU A 50 -17.91 -8.14 0.77
CA GLU A 50 -17.94 -9.60 0.62
C GLU A 50 -18.49 -9.97 -0.75
N GLY A 51 -17.76 -10.86 -1.44
CA GLY A 51 -18.15 -11.53 -2.68
C GLY A 51 -18.13 -13.04 -2.50
N THR A 52 -17.54 -13.75 -3.48
CA THR A 52 -17.43 -15.22 -3.44
C THR A 52 -16.69 -15.73 -2.19
N ASP A 53 -17.10 -16.90 -1.70
CA ASP A 53 -16.49 -17.52 -0.50
C ASP A 53 -15.11 -18.14 -0.76
N VAL A 54 -14.76 -18.37 -2.04
CA VAL A 54 -13.48 -19.01 -2.41
C VAL A 54 -12.72 -18.12 -3.37
N ILE A 55 -11.49 -17.79 -3.01
CA ILE A 55 -10.59 -16.93 -3.78
C ILE A 55 -9.65 -17.81 -4.60
N ARG A 56 -9.61 -17.59 -5.92
CA ARG A 56 -8.73 -18.27 -6.89
C ARG A 56 -7.89 -17.32 -7.71
N ARG A 57 -8.33 -16.04 -7.80
CA ARG A 57 -7.64 -15.01 -8.57
C ARG A 57 -7.71 -13.66 -7.86
N VAL A 58 -6.58 -12.96 -7.82
CA VAL A 58 -6.45 -11.64 -7.21
C VAL A 58 -6.21 -10.60 -8.29
N ALA A 59 -6.90 -9.46 -8.21
CA ALA A 59 -6.50 -8.22 -8.86
C ALA A 59 -5.94 -7.27 -7.78
N ALA A 60 -4.88 -6.55 -8.09
CA ALA A 60 -4.28 -5.54 -7.21
C ALA A 60 -4.29 -4.16 -7.89
N SER A 61 -4.60 -3.11 -7.16
CA SER A 61 -4.55 -1.72 -7.63
C SER A 61 -4.27 -0.78 -6.47
N VAL A 62 -3.88 0.47 -6.75
CA VAL A 62 -3.77 1.50 -5.71
C VAL A 62 -5.18 1.93 -5.30
N ASP A 63 -6.01 2.36 -6.25
CA ASP A 63 -7.29 3.00 -6.00
C ASP A 63 -8.49 2.12 -6.33
N THR A 64 -9.60 2.30 -5.59
CA THR A 64 -10.90 1.72 -5.89
C THR A 64 -11.75 2.71 -6.68
N SER A 65 -11.56 2.75 -7.99
CA SER A 65 -12.42 3.47 -8.92
C SER A 65 -13.50 2.56 -9.52
N LEU A 66 -14.51 3.13 -10.19
CA LEU A 66 -15.46 2.33 -10.96
C LEU A 66 -14.75 1.52 -12.06
N ARG A 67 -13.77 2.12 -12.72
CA ARG A 67 -12.98 1.48 -13.76
C ARG A 67 -12.16 0.30 -13.21
N THR A 68 -11.50 0.49 -12.07
CA THR A 68 -10.73 -0.56 -11.40
C THR A 68 -11.61 -1.78 -11.06
N LEU A 69 -12.82 -1.53 -10.52
CA LEU A 69 -13.79 -2.57 -10.19
C LEU A 69 -14.29 -3.31 -11.44
N GLN A 70 -14.55 -2.59 -12.53
CA GLN A 70 -14.95 -3.20 -13.82
C GLN A 70 -13.83 -4.07 -14.39
N ASP A 71 -12.60 -3.56 -14.43
CA ASP A 71 -11.47 -4.31 -14.98
C ASP A 71 -11.12 -5.54 -14.12
N ALA A 72 -11.29 -5.48 -12.79
CA ALA A 72 -11.15 -6.63 -11.91
C ALA A 72 -12.21 -7.69 -12.19
N ALA A 73 -13.48 -7.27 -12.33
CA ALA A 73 -14.60 -8.16 -12.65
C ALA A 73 -14.43 -8.80 -14.04
N ASP A 74 -14.12 -8.00 -15.06
CA ASP A 74 -13.91 -8.46 -16.45
C ASP A 74 -12.71 -9.42 -16.54
N GLY A 75 -11.67 -9.22 -15.69
CA GLY A 75 -10.52 -10.11 -15.53
C GLY A 75 -10.82 -11.39 -14.76
N GLY A 76 -12.03 -11.56 -14.24
CA GLY A 76 -12.46 -12.71 -13.45
C GLY A 76 -11.73 -12.82 -12.10
N ALA A 77 -11.42 -11.69 -11.46
CA ALA A 77 -10.86 -11.68 -10.13
C ALA A 77 -11.95 -12.00 -9.09
N ASP A 78 -11.58 -12.79 -8.07
CA ASP A 78 -12.42 -13.09 -6.92
C ASP A 78 -12.17 -12.09 -5.78
N LEU A 79 -10.98 -11.46 -5.77
CA LEU A 79 -10.55 -10.45 -4.80
C LEU A 79 -9.89 -9.28 -5.53
N LEU A 80 -10.35 -8.06 -5.24
CA LEU A 80 -9.64 -6.82 -5.53
C LEU A 80 -8.94 -6.35 -4.25
N LEU A 81 -7.61 -6.37 -4.28
CA LEU A 81 -6.73 -5.87 -3.22
C LEU A 81 -6.32 -4.45 -3.56
N VAL A 82 -6.56 -3.50 -2.65
CA VAL A 82 -6.27 -2.08 -2.91
C VAL A 82 -5.57 -1.41 -1.73
N HIS A 83 -4.91 -0.30 -2.02
CA HIS A 83 -4.43 0.62 -1.01
C HIS A 83 -5.55 1.57 -0.55
N HIS A 84 -6.21 2.24 -1.47
CA HIS A 84 -7.32 3.14 -1.22
C HIS A 84 -8.67 2.45 -1.45
N GLY A 85 -9.34 2.06 -0.36
CA GLY A 85 -10.66 1.45 -0.40
C GLY A 85 -11.81 2.43 -0.63
N LEU A 86 -13.03 1.93 -0.51
CA LEU A 86 -14.26 2.74 -0.69
C LEU A 86 -14.72 3.48 0.56
N PHE A 87 -14.31 3.04 1.75
CA PHE A 87 -14.84 3.54 3.01
C PHE A 87 -13.75 4.22 3.86
N TRP A 88 -14.00 5.48 4.21
CA TRP A 88 -13.04 6.39 4.87
C TRP A 88 -13.58 6.96 6.19
N GLY A 89 -14.18 6.13 7.02
CA GLY A 89 -14.62 6.51 8.37
C GLY A 89 -15.86 7.40 8.43
N GLN A 90 -16.36 7.93 7.31
CA GLN A 90 -17.59 8.70 7.23
C GLN A 90 -18.67 7.88 6.54
N PRO A 91 -19.91 7.85 7.08
CA PRO A 91 -21.01 7.19 6.41
C PRO A 91 -21.34 7.90 5.09
N LEU A 92 -21.35 7.14 4.00
CA LEU A 92 -21.70 7.64 2.68
C LEU A 92 -23.00 6.96 2.20
N PRO A 93 -23.99 7.73 1.69
CA PRO A 93 -25.17 7.14 1.06
C PRO A 93 -24.79 6.26 -0.14
N VAL A 94 -25.43 5.10 -0.28
CA VAL A 94 -25.21 4.19 -1.40
C VAL A 94 -25.96 4.68 -2.65
N THR A 95 -25.55 5.85 -3.15
CA THR A 95 -26.14 6.53 -4.30
C THR A 95 -25.05 7.07 -5.23
N GLY A 96 -25.43 7.51 -6.43
CA GLY A 96 -24.51 8.13 -7.38
C GLY A 96 -23.26 7.28 -7.68
N PRO A 97 -22.07 7.89 -7.74
CA PRO A 97 -20.82 7.17 -8.01
C PRO A 97 -20.51 6.09 -6.97
N HIS A 98 -20.72 6.37 -5.68
CA HIS A 98 -20.50 5.40 -4.60
C HIS A 98 -21.42 4.19 -4.76
N GLY A 99 -22.70 4.39 -5.01
CA GLY A 99 -23.67 3.31 -5.26
C GLY A 99 -23.32 2.47 -6.50
N ARG A 100 -22.80 3.11 -7.57
CA ARG A 100 -22.36 2.38 -8.76
C ARG A 100 -21.15 1.46 -8.47
N ARG A 101 -20.16 1.94 -7.72
CA ARG A 101 -18.97 1.15 -7.32
C ARG A 101 -19.37 -0.07 -6.50
N ILE A 102 -20.18 0.13 -5.46
CA ILE A 102 -20.67 -0.97 -4.60
C ILE A 102 -21.47 -1.98 -5.44
N ARG A 103 -22.39 -1.50 -6.28
CA ARG A 103 -23.19 -2.38 -7.14
C ARG A 103 -22.32 -3.22 -8.09
N THR A 104 -21.28 -2.62 -8.69
CA THR A 104 -20.35 -3.33 -9.59
C THR A 104 -19.69 -4.49 -8.86
N ALA A 105 -19.15 -4.25 -7.66
CA ALA A 105 -18.50 -5.29 -6.86
C ALA A 105 -19.50 -6.41 -6.49
N LEU A 106 -20.68 -6.06 -5.96
CA LEU A 106 -21.69 -7.03 -5.53
C LEU A 106 -22.23 -7.87 -6.69
N MET A 107 -22.47 -7.25 -7.87
CA MET A 107 -22.96 -7.99 -9.04
C MET A 107 -21.92 -8.93 -9.66
N ALA A 108 -20.65 -8.70 -9.41
CA ALA A 108 -19.54 -9.53 -9.85
C ALA A 108 -19.09 -10.56 -8.81
N ASP A 109 -19.77 -10.65 -7.65
CA ASP A 109 -19.33 -11.44 -6.50
C ASP A 109 -17.85 -11.19 -6.13
N LEU A 110 -17.38 -9.93 -6.34
CA LEU A 110 -16.01 -9.49 -6.14
C LEU A 110 -15.79 -9.05 -4.69
N ASN A 111 -14.86 -9.69 -4.01
CA ASN A 111 -14.40 -9.24 -2.70
C ASN A 111 -13.54 -7.98 -2.86
N LEU A 112 -13.68 -7.01 -1.96
CA LEU A 112 -12.83 -5.83 -1.87
C LEU A 112 -12.10 -5.81 -0.52
N TYR A 113 -10.78 -5.87 -0.56
CA TYR A 113 -9.92 -5.73 0.62
C TYR A 113 -9.03 -4.51 0.48
N ALA A 114 -9.03 -3.64 1.50
CA ALA A 114 -8.22 -2.42 1.52
C ALA A 114 -7.18 -2.47 2.64
N ALA A 115 -5.96 -1.99 2.35
CA ALA A 115 -4.90 -1.81 3.34
C ALA A 115 -4.15 -0.50 3.04
N HIS A 116 -4.41 0.53 3.85
CA HIS A 116 -3.84 1.88 3.73
C HIS A 116 -2.58 2.02 4.60
N ILE A 117 -2.61 2.76 5.69
CA ILE A 117 -1.45 2.97 6.58
C ILE A 117 -0.77 1.66 7.03
N PRO A 118 -1.49 0.57 7.36
CA PRO A 118 -0.84 -0.69 7.67
C PRO A 118 0.06 -1.23 6.55
N LEU A 119 -0.31 -0.98 5.28
CA LEU A 119 0.52 -1.38 4.14
C LEU A 119 1.70 -0.43 3.94
N ASP A 120 1.54 0.89 4.13
CA ASP A 120 2.67 1.83 4.05
C ASP A 120 3.78 1.47 5.05
N ALA A 121 3.37 1.15 6.27
CA ALA A 121 4.28 0.88 7.37
C ALA A 121 4.86 -0.55 7.40
N HIS A 122 4.35 -1.47 6.54
CA HIS A 122 4.75 -2.87 6.63
C HIS A 122 6.22 -3.10 6.26
N PRO A 123 7.02 -3.79 7.13
CA PRO A 123 8.47 -3.87 6.95
C PRO A 123 8.91 -4.75 5.76
N GLU A 124 8.05 -5.66 5.30
CA GLU A 124 8.40 -6.58 4.21
C GLU A 124 7.78 -6.14 2.87
N VAL A 125 6.50 -5.84 2.84
CA VAL A 125 5.74 -5.55 1.61
C VAL A 125 5.27 -4.11 1.53
N GLY A 126 5.59 -3.25 2.51
CA GLY A 126 5.12 -1.88 2.58
C GLY A 126 5.66 -0.98 1.47
N ASN A 127 4.89 0.04 1.09
CA ASN A 127 5.31 1.00 0.07
C ASN A 127 6.70 1.57 0.40
N ASN A 128 6.89 2.09 1.61
CA ASN A 128 8.14 2.69 2.05
C ASN A 128 9.30 1.68 2.10
N ALA A 129 9.05 0.45 2.56
CA ALA A 129 10.05 -0.60 2.62
C ALA A 129 10.50 -1.07 1.23
N MET A 130 9.58 -1.16 0.28
CA MET A 130 9.89 -1.56 -1.08
C MET A 130 10.67 -0.48 -1.83
N ILE A 131 10.33 0.80 -1.65
CA ILE A 131 11.09 1.93 -2.21
C ILE A 131 12.49 1.95 -1.59
N ALA A 132 12.61 1.81 -0.26
CA ALA A 132 13.90 1.77 0.44
C ALA A 132 14.81 0.66 -0.10
N ARG A 133 14.27 -0.55 -0.33
CA ARG A 133 15.02 -1.66 -0.95
C ARG A 133 15.46 -1.35 -2.38
N ALA A 134 14.57 -0.79 -3.21
CA ALA A 134 14.88 -0.44 -4.59
C ALA A 134 15.98 0.64 -4.68
N LEU A 135 16.02 1.54 -3.71
CA LEU A 135 17.06 2.55 -3.57
C LEU A 135 18.29 2.06 -2.80
N SER A 136 18.29 0.80 -2.32
CA SER A 136 19.37 0.19 -1.53
C SER A 136 19.69 0.97 -0.26
N LEU A 137 18.66 1.54 0.39
CA LEU A 137 18.80 2.32 1.62
C LEU A 137 19.45 1.48 2.72
N GLN A 138 20.48 2.02 3.35
CA GLN A 138 21.26 1.39 4.42
C GLN A 138 20.84 1.99 5.77
N ASN A 139 21.07 1.23 6.86
CA ASN A 139 20.82 1.67 8.23
C ASN A 139 19.39 2.23 8.43
N ALA A 140 18.40 1.63 7.74
CA ALA A 140 17.03 2.12 7.74
C ALA A 140 16.40 2.08 9.13
N LEU A 141 15.86 3.21 9.56
CA LEU A 141 15.17 3.41 10.84
C LEU A 141 13.75 3.94 10.58
N PRO A 142 12.80 3.68 11.49
CA PRO A 142 11.45 4.22 11.39
C PRO A 142 11.43 5.76 11.35
N PHE A 143 10.68 6.32 10.41
CA PHE A 143 10.56 7.75 10.13
C PHE A 143 9.12 8.12 9.76
N GLY A 144 8.79 9.42 9.76
CA GLY A 144 7.49 9.93 9.32
C GLY A 144 6.38 9.66 10.34
N ASP A 145 6.10 10.64 11.19
CA ASP A 145 5.08 10.50 12.23
C ASP A 145 3.66 10.56 11.65
N TRP A 146 2.88 9.53 11.95
CA TRP A 146 1.46 9.47 11.73
C TRP A 146 0.75 9.21 13.06
N GLN A 147 0.23 10.26 13.70
CA GLN A 147 -0.49 10.17 14.97
C GLN A 147 0.25 9.36 16.06
N GLY A 148 1.58 9.55 16.17
CA GLY A 148 2.44 8.85 17.13
C GLY A 148 3.03 7.53 16.63
N HIS A 149 2.76 7.12 15.40
CA HIS A 149 3.32 5.93 14.76
C HIS A 149 4.25 6.33 13.63
N LYS A 150 5.38 5.64 13.48
CA LYS A 150 6.29 5.83 12.35
C LYS A 150 5.87 4.93 11.20
N ILE A 151 5.55 5.51 10.05
CA ILE A 151 5.02 4.79 8.90
C ILE A 151 5.97 4.74 7.70
N GLY A 152 6.99 5.59 7.68
CA GLY A 152 8.04 5.66 6.68
C GLY A 152 9.39 5.16 7.19
N LEU A 153 10.43 5.34 6.40
CA LEU A 153 11.80 4.93 6.68
C LEU A 153 12.78 6.08 6.42
N ALA A 154 13.83 6.17 7.22
CA ALA A 154 14.97 7.06 6.97
C ALA A 154 16.27 6.26 7.07
N GLY A 155 17.27 6.63 6.26
CA GLY A 155 18.55 5.95 6.24
C GLY A 155 19.54 6.63 5.31
N GLU A 156 20.57 5.92 4.91
CA GLU A 156 21.67 6.42 4.10
C GLU A 156 21.69 5.73 2.73
N LEU A 157 21.97 6.49 1.68
CA LEU A 157 22.28 5.91 0.38
C LEU A 157 23.68 5.27 0.42
N PRO A 158 23.93 4.18 -0.35
CA PRO A 158 25.24 3.53 -0.38
C PRO A 158 26.40 4.47 -0.77
N PHE A 159 26.08 5.47 -1.57
CA PHE A 159 27.01 6.53 -2.00
C PHE A 159 26.23 7.84 -2.17
N PRO A 160 26.81 8.99 -1.77
CA PRO A 160 26.27 10.30 -2.08
C PRO A 160 26.09 10.48 -3.58
N GLN A 161 24.98 11.08 -4.02
CA GLN A 161 24.71 11.40 -5.42
C GLN A 161 24.28 12.86 -5.53
N SER A 162 24.37 13.44 -6.72
CA SER A 162 23.76 14.74 -6.94
C SER A 162 22.24 14.66 -6.82
N LEU A 163 21.58 15.75 -6.43
CA LEU A 163 20.11 15.81 -6.35
C LEU A 163 19.47 15.49 -7.71
N GLN A 164 20.10 15.90 -8.82
CA GLN A 164 19.60 15.57 -10.15
C GLN A 164 19.71 14.07 -10.47
N ASP A 165 20.88 13.45 -10.21
CA ASP A 165 21.05 12.00 -10.44
C ASP A 165 20.10 11.18 -9.58
N PHE A 166 19.84 11.63 -8.33
CA PHE A 166 18.87 10.99 -7.46
C PHE A 166 17.45 11.11 -8.02
N ALA A 167 17.01 12.30 -8.44
CA ALA A 167 15.70 12.51 -9.06
C ALA A 167 15.54 11.65 -10.33
N ASP A 168 16.57 11.59 -11.19
CA ASP A 168 16.57 10.76 -12.40
C ASP A 168 16.47 9.26 -12.06
N ARG A 169 17.13 8.83 -10.99
CA ARG A 169 17.04 7.45 -10.47
C ARG A 169 15.63 7.13 -9.96
N VAL A 170 15.03 8.03 -9.20
CA VAL A 170 13.66 7.88 -8.70
C VAL A 170 12.66 7.87 -9.87
N GLN A 171 12.80 8.77 -10.84
CA GLN A 171 12.00 8.79 -12.06
C GLN A 171 12.07 7.45 -12.83
N LYS A 172 13.24 6.83 -12.93
CA LYS A 172 13.38 5.50 -13.57
C LYS A 172 12.69 4.40 -12.74
N LEU A 173 12.65 4.55 -11.42
CA LEU A 173 12.03 3.59 -10.53
C LEU A 173 10.50 3.66 -10.58
N THR A 174 9.94 4.87 -10.58
CA THR A 174 8.49 5.11 -10.53
C THR A 174 7.85 5.20 -11.93
N GLY A 175 8.62 5.63 -12.91
CA GLY A 175 8.12 5.94 -14.27
C GLY A 175 7.55 7.35 -14.40
N GLU A 176 7.48 8.13 -13.29
CA GLU A 176 6.91 9.48 -13.27
C GLU A 176 8.00 10.55 -13.18
N ILE A 177 7.76 11.70 -13.81
CA ILE A 177 8.69 12.84 -13.75
C ILE A 177 8.65 13.44 -12.35
N CYS A 178 9.80 13.45 -11.68
CA CYS A 178 9.87 14.00 -10.34
C CYS A 178 9.82 15.53 -10.33
N LEU A 179 8.94 16.10 -9.49
CA LEU A 179 9.05 17.50 -9.08
C LEU A 179 10.06 17.61 -7.93
N VAL A 180 10.95 18.60 -7.98
CA VAL A 180 12.01 18.77 -6.98
C VAL A 180 11.96 20.16 -6.37
N HIS A 181 11.89 20.24 -5.04
CA HIS A 181 12.15 21.45 -4.29
C HIS A 181 13.57 21.35 -3.68
N GLY A 182 14.54 22.02 -4.29
CA GLY A 182 15.95 22.00 -3.88
C GLY A 182 16.20 22.99 -2.73
N GLY A 183 15.75 22.67 -1.52
CA GLY A 183 15.94 23.51 -0.33
C GLY A 183 17.24 23.27 0.41
N GLY A 184 17.84 22.09 0.25
CA GLY A 184 19.04 21.64 0.95
C GLY A 184 20.33 21.74 0.13
N ILE A 185 21.34 20.99 0.52
CA ILE A 185 22.59 20.86 -0.23
C ILE A 185 22.35 20.10 -1.55
N PRO A 186 23.15 20.33 -2.61
CA PRO A 186 22.93 19.71 -3.92
C PRO A 186 23.36 18.22 -3.97
N GLN A 187 23.46 17.57 -2.83
CA GLN A 187 23.78 16.15 -2.68
C GLN A 187 22.73 15.44 -1.84
N VAL A 188 22.51 14.17 -2.12
CA VAL A 188 21.63 13.26 -1.40
C VAL A 188 22.47 12.12 -0.82
N GLU A 189 22.48 12.02 0.48
CA GLU A 189 23.15 10.96 1.24
C GLU A 189 22.21 10.38 2.30
N ARG A 190 21.53 11.25 3.07
CA ARG A 190 20.61 10.88 4.16
C ARG A 190 19.18 11.14 3.73
N LEU A 191 18.47 10.07 3.48
CA LEU A 191 17.17 10.06 2.83
C LEU A 191 16.05 9.64 3.80
N GLY A 192 14.96 10.43 3.84
CA GLY A 192 13.67 10.03 4.37
C GLY A 192 12.75 9.58 3.23
N ILE A 193 11.95 8.53 3.44
CA ILE A 193 10.99 8.00 2.48
C ILE A 193 9.62 7.94 3.15
N LEU A 194 8.63 8.57 2.51
CA LEU A 194 7.24 8.57 2.94
C LEU A 194 6.35 8.61 1.71
N SER A 195 5.75 7.48 1.31
CA SER A 195 4.87 7.35 0.15
C SER A 195 3.64 8.25 0.24
N GLY A 196 3.00 8.51 -0.87
CA GLY A 196 1.76 9.28 -0.96
C GLY A 196 1.91 10.75 -0.52
N GLY A 197 1.06 11.22 0.36
CA GLY A 197 0.95 12.62 0.80
C GLY A 197 1.88 13.00 1.95
N GLY A 198 3.19 12.72 1.87
CA GLY A 198 4.17 12.94 2.95
C GLY A 198 4.83 14.32 3.01
N ALA A 199 4.37 15.33 2.24
CA ALA A 199 5.00 16.66 2.17
C ALA A 199 5.15 17.37 3.54
N GLY A 200 4.28 17.07 4.49
CA GLY A 200 4.31 17.64 5.85
C GLY A 200 5.49 17.15 6.73
N ALA A 201 6.24 16.14 6.31
CA ALA A 201 7.33 15.55 7.10
C ALA A 201 8.67 16.30 6.96
N VAL A 202 8.75 17.42 6.24
CA VAL A 202 9.99 18.19 6.01
C VAL A 202 10.64 18.63 7.32
N ALA A 203 9.87 19.16 8.27
CA ALA A 203 10.40 19.59 9.56
C ALA A 203 10.97 18.40 10.37
N GLU A 204 10.33 17.25 10.33
CA GLU A 204 10.82 16.03 10.95
C GLU A 204 12.10 15.54 10.25
N ALA A 205 12.16 15.59 8.91
CA ALA A 205 13.36 15.26 8.15
C ALA A 205 14.55 16.13 8.56
N ALA A 206 14.36 17.45 8.66
CA ALA A 206 15.39 18.37 9.16
C ALA A 206 15.84 18.03 10.58
N ALA A 207 14.91 17.80 11.49
CA ALA A 207 15.19 17.44 12.88
C ALA A 207 15.96 16.11 13.00
N ALA A 208 15.68 15.16 12.11
CA ALA A 208 16.40 13.89 12.01
C ALA A 208 17.76 14.02 11.27
N GLY A 209 18.11 15.24 10.83
CA GLY A 209 19.36 15.53 10.12
C GLY A 209 19.40 14.91 8.71
N LEU A 210 18.26 14.66 8.09
CA LEU A 210 18.19 14.21 6.70
C LEU A 210 18.42 15.39 5.75
N ASP A 211 19.05 15.13 4.63
CA ASP A 211 19.26 16.13 3.58
C ASP A 211 18.15 16.13 2.54
N THR A 212 17.43 15.01 2.41
CA THR A 212 16.40 14.81 1.39
C THR A 212 15.21 14.01 1.93
N LEU A 213 14.00 14.43 1.53
CA LEU A 213 12.75 13.70 1.69
C LEU A 213 12.26 13.26 0.31
N LEU A 214 11.98 11.97 0.14
CA LEU A 214 11.27 11.40 -1.00
C LEU A 214 9.83 11.14 -0.59
N THR A 215 8.87 11.70 -1.33
CA THR A 215 7.44 11.50 -1.09
C THR A 215 6.66 11.51 -2.41
N GLY A 216 5.34 11.32 -2.38
CA GLY A 216 4.52 11.24 -3.58
C GLY A 216 4.14 12.61 -4.13
N GLU A 217 3.38 13.41 -3.41
CA GLU A 217 2.79 14.64 -3.93
C GLU A 217 3.12 15.90 -3.10
N PRO A 218 3.20 17.07 -3.77
CA PRO A 218 3.40 18.35 -3.09
C PRO A 218 2.08 18.86 -2.51
N GLU A 219 2.18 19.57 -1.39
CA GLU A 219 1.12 20.39 -0.86
C GLU A 219 1.54 21.86 -0.81
N HIS A 220 0.70 22.77 -1.32
CA HIS A 220 1.02 24.21 -1.39
C HIS A 220 1.48 24.80 -0.04
N LYS A 221 0.82 24.40 1.06
CA LYS A 221 1.14 24.87 2.41
C LYS A 221 2.56 24.53 2.88
N HIS A 222 3.18 23.47 2.31
CA HIS A 222 4.53 22.99 2.65
C HIS A 222 5.61 23.41 1.64
N PHE A 223 5.25 24.27 0.66
CA PHE A 223 6.20 24.70 -0.37
C PHE A 223 7.45 25.36 0.22
N HIS A 224 7.25 26.29 1.17
CA HIS A 224 8.36 27.04 1.75
C HIS A 224 9.18 26.23 2.75
N ASP A 225 8.60 25.19 3.35
CA ASP A 225 9.25 24.38 4.37
C ASP A 225 10.55 23.75 3.86
N ALA A 226 10.59 23.29 2.60
CA ALA A 226 11.80 22.74 1.98
C ALA A 226 12.97 23.72 2.09
N PHE A 227 12.74 24.98 1.76
CA PHE A 227 13.76 26.03 1.73
C PHE A 227 14.10 26.57 3.12
N GLU A 228 13.13 26.72 3.99
CA GLU A 228 13.32 27.26 5.33
C GLU A 228 14.01 26.25 6.27
N TYR A 229 13.72 24.96 6.11
CA TYR A 229 14.37 23.88 6.87
C TYR A 229 15.66 23.36 6.20
N GLY A 230 15.96 23.77 4.96
CA GLY A 230 17.16 23.36 4.26
C GLY A 230 17.18 21.87 3.86
N VAL A 231 16.02 21.32 3.48
CA VAL A 231 15.85 19.93 3.05
C VAL A 231 15.40 19.87 1.59
N ASN A 232 16.02 19.01 0.80
CA ASN A 232 15.51 18.74 -0.54
C ASN A 232 14.24 17.89 -0.45
N VAL A 233 13.24 18.16 -1.28
CA VAL A 233 12.06 17.31 -1.39
C VAL A 233 11.90 16.86 -2.83
N VAL A 234 11.82 15.53 -3.01
CA VAL A 234 11.59 14.90 -4.32
C VAL A 234 10.20 14.29 -4.28
N PHE A 235 9.32 14.77 -5.17
CA PHE A 235 7.96 14.29 -5.33
C PHE A 235 7.91 13.36 -6.54
N ALA A 236 7.52 12.12 -6.33
CA ALA A 236 7.64 11.05 -7.32
C ALA A 236 6.31 10.44 -7.77
N GLY A 237 5.21 11.17 -7.53
CA GLY A 237 3.85 10.74 -7.78
C GLY A 237 3.21 10.03 -6.59
N HIS A 238 2.02 10.48 -6.18
CA HIS A 238 1.25 9.83 -5.10
C HIS A 238 0.96 8.38 -5.49
N TYR A 239 0.29 8.20 -6.62
CA TYR A 239 -0.03 6.88 -7.15
C TYR A 239 1.22 6.01 -7.34
N GLU A 240 2.27 6.55 -7.94
CA GLU A 240 3.48 5.82 -8.30
C GLU A 240 4.28 5.36 -7.08
N THR A 241 4.24 6.12 -5.98
CA THR A 241 4.90 5.70 -4.73
C THR A 241 4.10 4.66 -3.96
N GLU A 242 2.83 4.42 -4.31
CA GLU A 242 1.95 3.46 -3.64
C GLU A 242 1.67 2.18 -4.45
N VAL A 243 2.19 2.06 -5.68
CA VAL A 243 2.09 0.82 -6.45
C VAL A 243 2.93 -0.32 -5.86
N PHE A 244 3.97 0.01 -5.12
CA PHE A 244 4.94 -0.95 -4.62
C PHE A 244 4.33 -1.91 -3.60
N GLY A 245 3.59 -1.40 -2.64
CA GLY A 245 3.01 -2.18 -1.55
C GLY A 245 1.95 -3.16 -2.04
N VAL A 246 0.98 -2.70 -2.83
CA VAL A 246 -0.09 -3.57 -3.34
C VAL A 246 0.44 -4.67 -4.25
N ARG A 247 1.47 -4.40 -5.05
CA ARG A 247 2.13 -5.40 -5.90
C ARG A 247 2.92 -6.40 -5.06
N ALA A 248 3.67 -5.94 -4.07
CA ALA A 248 4.43 -6.80 -3.18
C ALA A 248 3.51 -7.70 -2.34
N LEU A 249 2.39 -7.15 -1.84
CA LEU A 249 1.40 -7.93 -1.09
C LEU A 249 0.71 -8.97 -1.98
N ALA A 250 0.33 -8.63 -3.22
CA ALA A 250 -0.23 -9.59 -4.15
C ALA A 250 0.76 -10.70 -4.52
N ALA A 251 2.03 -10.38 -4.73
CA ALA A 251 3.08 -11.38 -4.94
C ALA A 251 3.27 -12.28 -3.70
N ARG A 252 3.15 -11.72 -2.50
CA ARG A 252 3.19 -12.51 -1.25
C ARG A 252 2.02 -13.48 -1.14
N LEU A 253 0.82 -13.11 -1.61
CA LEU A 253 -0.33 -14.03 -1.70
C LEU A 253 -0.09 -15.18 -2.70
N GLU A 254 0.59 -14.90 -3.81
CA GLU A 254 0.98 -15.95 -4.76
C GLU A 254 1.99 -16.93 -4.14
N GLU A 255 2.98 -16.42 -3.42
CA GLU A 255 3.97 -17.25 -2.71
C GLU A 255 3.32 -18.14 -1.65
N GLU A 256 2.43 -17.58 -0.82
CA GLU A 256 1.83 -18.28 0.32
C GLU A 256 0.74 -19.27 -0.10
N PHE A 257 -0.17 -18.83 -0.97
CA PHE A 257 -1.37 -19.59 -1.33
C PHE A 257 -1.36 -20.13 -2.76
N GLY A 258 -0.43 -19.68 -3.60
CA GLY A 258 -0.42 -20.01 -5.03
C GLY A 258 -1.49 -19.27 -5.83
N LEU A 259 -2.02 -18.16 -5.32
CA LEU A 259 -3.06 -17.37 -5.98
C LEU A 259 -2.45 -16.55 -7.14
N PRO A 260 -2.86 -16.80 -8.39
CA PRO A 260 -2.43 -15.96 -9.50
C PRO A 260 -3.01 -14.55 -9.35
N TRP A 261 -2.22 -13.55 -9.69
CA TRP A 261 -2.64 -12.16 -9.59
C TRP A 261 -2.28 -11.33 -10.81
N GLN A 262 -2.97 -10.19 -10.96
CA GLN A 262 -2.66 -9.16 -11.95
C GLN A 262 -2.71 -7.78 -11.31
N PHE A 263 -1.85 -6.88 -11.76
CA PHE A 263 -1.90 -5.47 -11.37
C PHE A 263 -2.72 -4.67 -12.38
N LEU A 264 -3.71 -3.93 -11.88
CA LEU A 264 -4.53 -3.02 -12.68
C LEU A 264 -3.94 -1.62 -12.59
N HIS A 265 -3.31 -1.18 -13.67
CA HIS A 265 -2.60 0.09 -13.72
C HIS A 265 -3.54 1.23 -14.15
N HIS A 266 -3.87 2.12 -13.21
CA HIS A 266 -4.73 3.28 -13.41
C HIS A 266 -4.10 4.53 -12.83
N PRO A 267 -2.99 5.05 -13.42
CA PRO A 267 -2.27 6.19 -12.88
C PRO A 267 -3.13 7.45 -12.89
N THR A 268 -2.96 8.27 -11.86
CA THR A 268 -3.67 9.54 -11.70
C THR A 268 -2.87 10.72 -12.26
N GLY A 269 -1.54 10.60 -12.32
CA GLY A 269 -0.62 11.67 -12.68
C GLY A 269 -0.44 12.71 -11.55
N LEU A 270 -0.70 12.29 -10.30
CA LEU A 270 -0.58 13.13 -9.10
C LEU A 270 0.49 12.58 -8.17
#